data_68921b212358b8f6fe1844344f972252
#
_entry.id   68921b212358b8f6fe1844344f972252
#
_cell.length_a   1.000
_cell.length_b   1.000
_cell.length_c   1.000
_cell.angle_alpha   90.00
_cell.angle_beta   90.00
_cell.angle_gamma   90.00
#
_symmetry.space_group_name_H-M   'P 1'
#
loop_
_entity.id
_entity.type
_entity.pdbx_description
1 polymer ?
#
loop_
_entity_poly.entity_id
_entity_poly.type
_entity_poly.pdbx_seq_one_letter_code
_entity_poly.pdbx_strand_id
1 'polypeptide(L)'
;MTAIGEPIRFDGWVEEHRHLLRPPVGNKQLHPGAQDLIVMVVGGPNQRQDYHVDPYEEWFYQIKGNMHVNVIDDGRPRTVHIREGETWLLPGGMPHSPQRPEEGSIGLVVEQVRKPGTLEKFQWYSHTADTATLVHEVELQVSDIAADLPPVFAAFYEQLPELRHPDGSAITREELSPVSR
;
A
#
# COMPACT_ATOMS: atom_id res chain seq x y z
N MET A 1 -9.05 18.54 26.48
CA MET A 1 -7.87 17.91 27.12
C MET A 1 -7.71 16.53 26.51
N THR A 2 -6.57 16.25 25.89
CA THR A 2 -6.26 14.92 25.37
C THR A 2 -6.01 13.99 26.54
N ALA A 3 -6.78 12.92 26.68
CA ALA A 3 -6.55 11.92 27.69
C ALA A 3 -5.23 11.19 27.44
N ILE A 4 -4.42 11.00 28.45
CA ILE A 4 -3.22 10.16 28.36
C ILE A 4 -3.70 8.71 28.38
N GLY A 5 -3.44 7.97 27.29
CA GLY A 5 -3.75 6.55 27.19
C GLY A 5 -2.69 5.66 27.87
N GLU A 6 -3.07 4.44 28.19
CA GLU A 6 -2.13 3.43 28.69
C GLU A 6 -1.33 2.78 27.54
N PRO A 7 -0.10 2.29 27.83
CA PRO A 7 0.69 1.56 26.86
C PRO A 7 -0.02 0.29 26.37
N ILE A 8 0.07 0.00 25.08
CA ILE A 8 -0.50 -1.20 24.47
C ILE A 8 0.57 -2.30 24.45
N ARG A 9 0.22 -3.48 24.93
CA ARG A 9 1.04 -4.68 24.71
C ARG A 9 0.86 -5.15 23.28
N PHE A 10 1.86 -4.90 22.45
CA PHE A 10 1.79 -5.13 21.00
C PHE A 10 1.44 -6.57 20.64
N ASP A 11 2.11 -7.57 21.24
CA ASP A 11 1.84 -8.98 20.94
C ASP A 11 0.40 -9.39 21.27
N GLY A 12 -0.12 -8.93 22.40
CA GLY A 12 -1.51 -9.17 22.82
C GLY A 12 -2.50 -8.49 21.87
N TRP A 13 -2.19 -7.28 21.45
CA TRP A 13 -3.02 -6.56 20.47
C TRP A 13 -3.05 -7.26 19.11
N VAL A 14 -1.91 -7.75 18.62
CA VAL A 14 -1.83 -8.51 17.35
C VAL A 14 -2.65 -9.79 17.45
N GLU A 15 -2.59 -10.51 18.56
CA GLU A 15 -3.37 -11.74 18.76
C GLU A 15 -4.87 -11.47 18.75
N GLU A 16 -5.32 -10.44 19.47
CA GLU A 16 -6.72 -10.03 19.54
C GLU A 16 -7.28 -9.64 18.14
N HIS A 17 -6.45 -8.97 17.32
CA HIS A 17 -6.86 -8.45 16.03
C HIS A 17 -6.41 -9.31 14.84
N ARG A 18 -5.86 -10.50 15.08
CA ARG A 18 -5.32 -11.41 14.05
C ARG A 18 -6.29 -11.66 12.90
N HIS A 19 -7.58 -11.72 13.18
CA HIS A 19 -8.64 -11.93 12.20
C HIS A 19 -8.79 -10.78 11.20
N LEU A 20 -8.38 -9.56 11.56
CA LEU A 20 -8.38 -8.36 10.70
C LEU A 20 -7.04 -8.17 9.95
N LEU A 21 -5.99 -8.89 10.35
CA LEU A 21 -4.67 -8.84 9.72
C LEU A 21 -4.52 -9.90 8.62
N ARG A 22 -5.63 -10.31 8.01
CA ARG A 22 -5.73 -11.29 6.93
C ARG A 22 -6.60 -10.73 5.80
N PRO A 23 -6.47 -11.25 4.58
CA PRO A 23 -7.39 -10.89 3.50
C PRO A 23 -8.86 -11.05 3.93
N PRO A 24 -9.76 -10.19 3.45
CA PRO A 24 -9.54 -9.14 2.44
C PRO A 24 -9.03 -7.79 3.00
N VAL A 25 -8.99 -7.59 4.33
CA VAL A 25 -8.61 -6.29 4.94
C VAL A 25 -7.08 -6.16 5.06
N GLY A 26 -6.44 -7.08 5.78
CA GLY A 26 -4.98 -7.15 5.91
C GLY A 26 -4.33 -6.09 6.80
N ASN A 27 -5.05 -5.10 7.31
CA ASN A 27 -4.49 -4.04 8.16
C ASN A 27 -5.47 -3.54 9.22
N LYS A 28 -4.92 -2.93 10.28
CA LYS A 28 -5.69 -2.23 11.30
C LYS A 28 -4.85 -1.15 11.97
N GLN A 29 -5.45 0.00 12.19
CA GLN A 29 -4.82 1.11 12.90
C GLN A 29 -4.62 0.76 14.39
N LEU A 30 -3.39 0.93 14.87
CA LEU A 30 -3.00 0.63 16.25
C LEU A 30 -3.52 1.68 17.25
N HIS A 31 -3.48 2.96 16.85
CA HIS A 31 -3.92 4.10 17.64
C HIS A 31 -5.02 4.89 16.92
N PRO A 32 -6.26 4.37 16.86
CA PRO A 32 -7.36 5.08 16.24
C PRO A 32 -7.69 6.34 17.06
N GLY A 33 -7.51 7.50 16.52
CA GLY A 33 -7.71 8.78 17.20
C GLY A 33 -6.43 9.56 17.45
N ALA A 34 -5.27 9.05 17.02
CA ALA A 34 -4.08 9.86 16.88
C ALA A 34 -4.34 11.01 15.89
N GLN A 35 -3.81 12.22 16.19
CA GLN A 35 -4.14 13.43 15.43
C GLN A 35 -3.16 13.69 14.29
N ASP A 36 -1.90 13.30 14.44
CA ASP A 36 -0.84 13.64 13.51
C ASP A 36 -0.23 12.41 12.82
N LEU A 37 -0.39 11.23 13.40
CA LEU A 37 0.19 9.99 12.89
C LEU A 37 -0.88 8.92 12.67
N ILE A 38 -0.75 8.18 11.59
CA ILE A 38 -1.41 6.93 11.35
C ILE A 38 -0.40 5.81 11.60
N VAL A 39 -0.68 4.92 12.54
CA VAL A 39 0.16 3.76 12.84
C VAL A 39 -0.65 2.52 12.50
N MET A 40 -0.34 1.90 11.37
CA MET A 40 -1.02 0.68 10.92
C MET A 40 -0.19 -0.56 11.21
N VAL A 41 -0.86 -1.57 11.74
CA VAL A 41 -0.36 -2.95 11.74
C VAL A 41 -0.88 -3.62 10.48
N VAL A 42 0.03 -4.18 9.68
CA VAL A 42 -0.31 -4.82 8.40
C VAL A 42 0.17 -6.26 8.43
N GLY A 43 -0.73 -7.19 8.10
CA GLY A 43 -0.45 -8.62 8.02
C GLY A 43 -0.38 -9.15 6.60
N GLY A 44 0.23 -10.32 6.44
CA GLY A 44 0.24 -11.07 5.21
C GLY A 44 -0.58 -12.38 5.31
N PRO A 45 -0.98 -12.99 4.15
CA PRO A 45 -0.63 -12.54 2.81
C PRO A 45 -1.42 -11.30 2.38
N ASN A 46 -0.78 -10.37 1.68
CA ASN A 46 -1.39 -9.19 1.09
C ASN A 46 -0.59 -8.80 -0.15
N GLN A 47 -1.24 -8.86 -1.31
CA GLN A 47 -0.65 -8.52 -2.61
C GLN A 47 -1.59 -7.61 -3.37
N ARG A 48 -1.03 -6.58 -4.03
CA ARG A 48 -1.80 -5.60 -4.79
C ARG A 48 -1.10 -5.26 -6.11
N GLN A 49 -1.85 -4.75 -7.07
CA GLN A 49 -1.35 -4.34 -8.40
C GLN A 49 -1.33 -2.83 -8.58
N ASP A 50 -2.08 -2.11 -7.77
CA ASP A 50 -2.08 -0.66 -7.76
C ASP A 50 -0.86 -0.11 -7.02
N TYR A 51 -0.46 1.08 -7.41
CA TYR A 51 0.56 1.89 -6.75
C TYR A 51 -0.09 3.08 -6.08
N HIS A 52 0.20 3.25 -4.81
CA HIS A 52 -0.20 4.42 -4.05
C HIS A 52 0.84 5.53 -4.20
N VAL A 53 0.40 6.78 -4.26
CA VAL A 53 1.27 7.97 -4.24
C VAL A 53 0.75 8.88 -3.12
N ASP A 54 1.36 8.74 -1.96
CA ASP A 54 1.16 9.64 -0.84
C ASP A 54 2.11 10.83 -0.97
N PRO A 55 1.67 12.09 -0.84
CA PRO A 55 2.58 13.23 -0.82
C PRO A 55 3.51 13.27 0.40
N TYR A 56 3.22 12.48 1.44
CA TYR A 56 4.02 12.39 2.65
C TYR A 56 4.94 11.17 2.64
N GLU A 57 5.91 11.17 3.56
CA GLU A 57 6.79 10.02 3.80
C GLU A 57 6.04 8.91 4.53
N GLU A 58 6.40 7.66 4.23
CA GLU A 58 5.91 6.48 4.94
C GLU A 58 7.08 5.71 5.55
N TRP A 59 6.99 5.37 6.83
CA TRP A 59 8.00 4.57 7.51
C TRP A 59 7.51 3.15 7.70
N PHE A 60 8.33 2.19 7.26
CA PHE A 60 8.07 0.75 7.35
C PHE A 60 8.98 0.11 8.39
N TYR A 61 8.43 -0.79 9.18
CA TYR A 61 9.17 -1.70 10.07
C TYR A 61 8.59 -3.10 9.95
N GLN A 62 9.40 -4.06 9.52
CA GLN A 62 8.97 -5.45 9.38
C GLN A 62 9.30 -6.22 10.66
N ILE A 63 8.27 -6.56 11.43
CA ILE A 63 8.40 -7.18 12.76
C ILE A 63 8.57 -8.69 12.64
N LYS A 64 7.82 -9.32 11.71
CA LYS A 64 7.82 -10.78 11.51
C LYS A 64 7.65 -11.12 10.05
N GLY A 65 8.45 -12.09 9.57
CA GLY A 65 8.48 -12.47 8.15
C GLY A 65 9.07 -11.37 7.28
N ASN A 66 8.99 -11.54 5.97
CA ASN A 66 9.55 -10.60 5.02
C ASN A 66 8.46 -9.93 4.18
N MET A 67 8.79 -8.75 3.67
CA MET A 67 7.98 -8.04 2.68
C MET A 67 8.87 -7.42 1.61
N HIS A 68 8.28 -6.93 0.57
CA HIS A 68 8.93 -6.01 -0.35
C HIS A 68 7.98 -4.90 -0.79
N VAL A 69 8.54 -3.80 -1.25
CA VAL A 69 7.80 -2.69 -1.83
C VAL A 69 8.26 -2.51 -3.26
N ASN A 70 7.33 -2.64 -4.20
CA ASN A 70 7.59 -2.25 -5.58
C ASN A 70 7.42 -0.74 -5.69
N VAL A 71 8.38 -0.06 -6.29
CA VAL A 71 8.35 1.40 -6.51
C VAL A 71 8.59 1.71 -7.98
N ILE A 72 8.11 2.87 -8.44
CA ILE A 72 8.45 3.41 -9.75
C ILE A 72 9.40 4.59 -9.52
N ASP A 73 10.66 4.37 -9.81
CA ASP A 73 11.75 5.33 -9.65
C ASP A 73 12.15 5.86 -11.04
N ASP A 74 11.79 7.10 -11.35
CA ASP A 74 12.02 7.73 -12.67
C ASP A 74 11.54 6.85 -13.85
N GLY A 75 10.30 6.35 -13.75
CA GLY A 75 9.67 5.50 -14.78
C GLY A 75 10.19 4.06 -14.83
N ARG A 76 11.08 3.67 -13.93
CA ARG A 76 11.66 2.32 -13.85
C ARG A 76 11.12 1.55 -12.66
N PRO A 77 10.66 0.32 -12.86
CA PRO A 77 10.26 -0.52 -11.74
C PRO A 77 11.47 -0.96 -10.92
N ARG A 78 11.35 -0.84 -9.61
CA ARG A 78 12.35 -1.28 -8.64
C ARG A 78 11.67 -1.98 -7.47
N THR A 79 12.29 -3.02 -6.93
CA THR A 79 11.82 -3.73 -5.74
C THR A 79 12.76 -3.47 -4.57
N VAL A 80 12.21 -2.99 -3.45
CA VAL A 80 12.92 -2.82 -2.19
C VAL A 80 12.47 -3.92 -1.23
N HIS A 81 13.39 -4.80 -0.86
CA HIS A 81 13.13 -5.85 0.12
C HIS A 81 13.32 -5.31 1.54
N ILE A 82 12.37 -5.62 2.43
CA ILE A 82 12.41 -5.28 3.85
C ILE A 82 12.25 -6.60 4.61
N ARG A 83 13.34 -7.08 5.21
CA ARG A 83 13.37 -8.33 5.95
C ARG A 83 12.89 -8.15 7.37
N GLU A 84 12.62 -9.25 8.04
CA GLU A 84 12.32 -9.24 9.48
C GLU A 84 13.40 -8.46 10.26
N GLY A 85 12.96 -7.51 11.09
CA GLY A 85 13.81 -6.61 11.86
C GLY A 85 14.31 -5.37 11.11
N GLU A 86 14.08 -5.27 9.80
CA GLU A 86 14.53 -4.11 9.00
C GLU A 86 13.48 -3.00 8.98
N THR A 87 13.98 -1.76 8.81
CA THR A 87 13.16 -0.55 8.60
C THR A 87 13.53 0.13 7.30
N TRP A 88 12.55 0.83 6.73
CA TRP A 88 12.76 1.64 5.54
C TRP A 88 11.89 2.88 5.55
N LEU A 89 12.43 4.00 5.09
CA LEU A 89 11.69 5.25 4.89
C LEU A 89 11.47 5.47 3.40
N LEU A 90 10.21 5.48 2.99
CA LEU A 90 9.76 5.81 1.65
C LEU A 90 9.65 7.33 1.51
N PRO A 91 10.29 7.95 0.51
CA PRO A 91 10.08 9.37 0.23
C PRO A 91 8.65 9.66 -0.21
N GLY A 92 8.11 10.81 0.20
CA GLY A 92 6.81 11.27 -0.26
C GLY A 92 6.76 11.47 -1.78
N GLY A 93 5.60 11.23 -2.37
CA GLY A 93 5.36 11.38 -3.80
C GLY A 93 5.88 10.22 -4.67
N MET A 94 6.46 9.19 -4.09
CA MET A 94 6.94 8.01 -4.83
C MET A 94 5.83 6.99 -5.04
N PRO A 95 5.51 6.62 -6.29
CA PRO A 95 4.57 5.52 -6.53
C PRO A 95 5.09 4.21 -5.95
N HIS A 96 4.29 3.57 -5.09
CA HIS A 96 4.70 2.38 -4.38
C HIS A 96 3.57 1.38 -4.17
N SER A 97 3.93 0.10 -4.14
CA SER A 97 2.99 -1.02 -3.99
C SER A 97 3.56 -2.04 -3.00
N PRO A 98 3.18 -1.95 -1.71
CA PRO A 98 3.64 -2.89 -0.69
C PRO A 98 3.11 -4.29 -0.93
N GLN A 99 3.99 -5.28 -0.81
CA GLN A 99 3.71 -6.69 -1.04
C GLN A 99 4.13 -7.52 0.18
N ARG A 100 3.20 -8.30 0.73
CA ARG A 100 3.45 -9.22 1.85
C ARG A 100 3.01 -10.63 1.45
N PRO A 101 3.85 -11.39 0.74
CA PRO A 101 3.46 -12.72 0.25
C PRO A 101 3.41 -13.78 1.36
N GLU A 102 4.13 -13.57 2.47
CA GLU A 102 4.26 -14.57 3.54
C GLU A 102 3.04 -14.55 4.48
N GLU A 103 2.44 -15.72 4.68
CA GLU A 103 1.36 -15.90 5.64
C GLU A 103 1.85 -15.65 7.08
N GLY A 104 1.09 -14.85 7.82
CA GLY A 104 1.40 -14.50 9.21
C GLY A 104 2.56 -13.53 9.38
N SER A 105 3.03 -12.92 8.29
CA SER A 105 3.94 -11.78 8.39
C SER A 105 3.24 -10.58 9.04
N ILE A 106 3.99 -9.79 9.80
CA ILE A 106 3.50 -8.61 10.52
C ILE A 106 4.49 -7.47 10.35
N GLY A 107 3.98 -6.32 9.96
CA GLY A 107 4.75 -5.08 9.89
C GLY A 107 3.98 -3.88 10.39
N LEU A 108 4.71 -2.81 10.68
CA LEU A 108 4.16 -1.49 10.94
C LEU A 108 4.37 -0.59 9.72
N VAL A 109 3.38 0.24 9.45
CA VAL A 109 3.48 1.38 8.54
C VAL A 109 3.07 2.62 9.32
N VAL A 110 3.92 3.63 9.31
CA VAL A 110 3.66 4.91 9.98
C VAL A 110 3.63 6.00 8.93
N GLU A 111 2.54 6.73 8.92
CA GLU A 111 2.22 7.79 7.95
C GLU A 111 1.73 9.04 8.68
N GLN A 112 1.74 10.18 8.00
CA GLN A 112 1.07 11.37 8.49
C GLN A 112 -0.44 11.28 8.28
N VAL A 113 -1.21 11.82 9.22
CA VAL A 113 -2.64 12.09 9.01
C VAL A 113 -2.77 13.15 7.89
N ARG A 114 -3.59 12.83 6.89
CA ARG A 114 -3.80 13.73 5.74
C ARG A 114 -4.49 15.02 6.18
N LYS A 115 -3.93 16.14 5.78
CA LYS A 115 -4.58 17.43 5.99
C LYS A 115 -5.80 17.55 5.07
N PRO A 116 -6.84 18.30 5.47
CA PRO A 116 -7.98 18.55 4.58
C PRO A 116 -7.52 19.12 3.24
N GLY A 117 -8.02 18.55 2.13
CA GLY A 117 -7.63 18.90 0.78
C GLY A 117 -6.37 18.23 0.25
N THR A 118 -5.70 17.37 1.04
CA THR A 118 -4.62 16.53 0.52
C THR A 118 -5.20 15.50 -0.44
N LEU A 119 -4.69 15.48 -1.66
CA LEU A 119 -5.02 14.47 -2.66
C LEU A 119 -3.92 13.43 -2.72
N GLU A 120 -4.33 12.19 -2.82
CA GLU A 120 -3.49 11.02 -3.03
C GLU A 120 -3.81 10.43 -4.38
N LYS A 121 -2.87 9.68 -4.97
CA LYS A 121 -3.10 9.04 -6.25
C LYS A 121 -3.01 7.52 -6.11
N PHE A 122 -3.83 6.85 -6.90
CA PHE A 122 -3.77 5.41 -7.12
C PHE A 122 -3.53 5.18 -8.59
N GLN A 123 -2.45 4.49 -8.91
CA GLN A 123 -1.93 4.34 -10.26
C GLN A 123 -1.78 2.86 -10.61
N TRP A 124 -2.03 2.53 -11.87
CA TRP A 124 -1.77 1.20 -12.43
C TRP A 124 -0.79 1.35 -13.58
N TYR A 125 0.16 0.43 -13.61
CA TYR A 125 1.22 0.43 -14.61
C TYR A 125 1.22 -0.87 -15.39
N SER A 126 1.47 -0.81 -16.69
CA SER A 126 1.91 -1.95 -17.49
C SER A 126 3.43 -2.08 -17.36
N HIS A 127 3.89 -3.25 -16.99
CA HIS A 127 5.27 -3.52 -16.67
C HIS A 127 5.99 -4.31 -17.75
N THR A 128 7.21 -3.88 -18.08
CA THR A 128 8.23 -4.71 -18.71
C THR A 128 9.36 -4.95 -17.70
N ALA A 129 10.41 -5.69 -18.10
CA ALA A 129 11.59 -5.88 -17.25
C ALA A 129 12.27 -4.56 -16.85
N ASP A 130 12.21 -3.53 -17.70
CA ASP A 130 13.00 -2.30 -17.55
C ASP A 130 12.15 -1.03 -17.45
N THR A 131 10.86 -1.11 -17.74
CA THR A 131 9.97 0.07 -17.77
C THR A 131 8.63 -0.21 -17.09
N ALA A 132 8.04 0.86 -16.56
CA ALA A 132 6.66 0.88 -16.10
C ALA A 132 5.95 2.03 -16.83
N THR A 133 4.89 1.72 -17.55
CA THR A 133 4.09 2.70 -18.28
C THR A 133 2.78 2.90 -17.56
N LEU A 134 2.47 4.15 -17.19
CA LEU A 134 1.21 4.49 -16.53
C LEU A 134 0.02 4.18 -17.46
N VAL A 135 -0.89 3.36 -16.96
CA VAL A 135 -2.10 2.91 -17.67
C VAL A 135 -3.33 3.69 -17.21
N HIS A 136 -3.41 3.90 -15.90
CA HIS A 136 -4.56 4.55 -15.28
C HIS A 136 -4.16 5.25 -14.00
N GLU A 137 -4.78 6.38 -13.71
CA GLU A 137 -4.59 7.14 -12.48
C GLU A 137 -5.94 7.62 -11.96
N VAL A 138 -6.13 7.51 -10.66
CA VAL A 138 -7.24 8.14 -9.94
C VAL A 138 -6.65 9.00 -8.84
N GLU A 139 -7.12 10.24 -8.73
CA GLU A 139 -6.74 11.17 -7.67
C GLU A 139 -7.95 11.42 -6.78
N LEU A 140 -7.80 11.23 -5.47
CA LEU A 140 -8.87 11.44 -4.50
C LEU A 140 -8.33 11.84 -3.13
N GLN A 141 -9.17 12.46 -2.32
CA GLN A 141 -8.91 12.64 -0.90
C GLN A 141 -9.36 11.37 -0.16
N VAL A 142 -8.43 10.65 0.43
CA VAL A 142 -8.72 9.46 1.25
C VAL A 142 -9.05 9.90 2.67
N SER A 143 -10.21 9.50 3.17
CA SER A 143 -10.65 9.71 4.54
C SER A 143 -10.79 8.41 5.32
N ASP A 144 -11.19 7.34 4.65
CA ASP A 144 -11.29 5.99 5.19
C ASP A 144 -10.83 4.99 4.12
N ILE A 145 -9.63 4.44 4.30
CA ILE A 145 -9.01 3.49 3.37
C ILE A 145 -9.93 2.30 3.08
N ALA A 146 -10.63 1.79 4.11
CA ALA A 146 -11.48 0.61 3.97
C ALA A 146 -12.79 0.91 3.22
N ALA A 147 -13.28 2.14 3.29
CA ALA A 147 -14.50 2.56 2.61
C ALA A 147 -14.22 3.15 1.21
N ASP A 148 -13.17 3.98 1.09
CA ASP A 148 -12.93 4.78 -0.11
C ASP A 148 -12.27 3.99 -1.24
N LEU A 149 -11.35 3.06 -0.94
CA LEU A 149 -10.56 2.38 -1.97
C LEU A 149 -11.27 1.24 -2.71
N PRO A 150 -12.08 0.37 -2.09
CA PRO A 150 -12.70 -0.74 -2.81
C PRO A 150 -13.52 -0.31 -4.04
N PRO A 151 -14.33 0.76 -4.01
CA PRO A 151 -15.04 1.24 -5.20
C PRO A 151 -14.10 1.70 -6.32
N VAL A 152 -12.99 2.35 -5.98
CA VAL A 152 -11.99 2.81 -6.95
C VAL A 152 -11.35 1.64 -7.67
N PHE A 153 -10.97 0.61 -6.92
CA PHE A 153 -10.36 -0.60 -7.49
C PHE A 153 -11.37 -1.38 -8.34
N ALA A 154 -12.61 -1.52 -7.88
CA ALA A 154 -13.66 -2.18 -8.64
C ALA A 154 -13.90 -1.47 -9.98
N ALA A 155 -14.02 -0.14 -9.98
CA ALA A 155 -14.22 0.66 -11.17
C ALA A 155 -13.06 0.51 -12.18
N PHE A 156 -11.82 0.47 -11.69
CA PHE A 156 -10.67 0.22 -12.57
C PHE A 156 -10.75 -1.16 -13.24
N TYR A 157 -10.98 -2.22 -12.47
CA TYR A 157 -11.02 -3.58 -13.04
C TYR A 157 -12.24 -3.82 -13.95
N GLU A 158 -13.32 -3.08 -13.76
CA GLU A 158 -14.48 -3.10 -14.64
C GLU A 158 -14.16 -2.50 -16.02
N GLN A 159 -13.40 -1.40 -16.06
CA GLN A 159 -13.00 -0.74 -17.30
C GLN A 159 -11.74 -1.33 -17.96
N LEU A 160 -10.95 -2.16 -17.25
CA LEU A 160 -9.70 -2.73 -17.77
C LEU A 160 -9.84 -3.38 -19.16
N PRO A 161 -10.91 -4.11 -19.49
CA PRO A 161 -11.08 -4.68 -20.84
C PRO A 161 -11.13 -3.65 -21.98
N GLU A 162 -11.46 -2.39 -21.67
CA GLU A 162 -11.56 -1.29 -22.64
C GLU A 162 -10.22 -0.55 -22.80
N LEU A 163 -9.27 -0.72 -21.89
CA LEU A 163 -7.98 -0.03 -21.91
C LEU A 163 -7.06 -0.60 -22.99
N ARG A 164 -6.31 0.28 -23.62
CA ARG A 164 -5.40 -0.07 -24.72
C ARG A 164 -4.05 0.62 -24.57
N HIS A 165 -3.01 -0.05 -25.01
CA HIS A 165 -1.73 0.57 -25.25
C HIS A 165 -1.80 1.58 -26.40
N PRO A 166 -0.81 2.49 -26.56
CA PRO A 166 -0.76 3.42 -27.69
C PRO A 166 -0.77 2.75 -29.08
N ASP A 167 -0.32 1.50 -29.16
CA ASP A 167 -0.34 0.71 -30.40
C ASP A 167 -1.69 -0.01 -30.66
N GLY A 168 -2.67 0.17 -29.76
CA GLY A 168 -4.00 -0.42 -29.86
C GLY A 168 -4.14 -1.82 -29.28
N SER A 169 -3.07 -2.45 -28.80
CA SER A 169 -3.15 -3.74 -28.12
C SER A 169 -3.86 -3.63 -26.77
N ALA A 170 -4.53 -4.72 -26.35
CA ALA A 170 -5.24 -4.75 -25.08
C ALA A 170 -4.25 -4.78 -23.89
N ILE A 171 -4.60 -4.06 -22.83
CA ILE A 171 -3.88 -4.15 -21.56
C ILE A 171 -4.42 -5.35 -20.80
N THR A 172 -3.53 -6.21 -20.35
CA THR A 172 -3.89 -7.43 -19.62
C THR A 172 -3.66 -7.27 -18.13
N ARG A 173 -4.39 -8.05 -17.34
CA ARG A 173 -4.20 -8.06 -15.88
C ARG A 173 -2.81 -8.57 -15.47
N GLU A 174 -2.21 -9.45 -16.25
CA GLU A 174 -0.88 -10.00 -16.00
C GLU A 174 0.20 -8.90 -16.07
N GLU A 175 0.10 -8.01 -17.05
CA GLU A 175 1.04 -6.89 -17.22
C GLU A 175 1.01 -5.87 -16.07
N LEU A 176 -0.08 -5.83 -15.29
CA LEU A 176 -0.18 -4.92 -14.13
C LEU A 176 0.64 -5.39 -12.93
N SER A 177 1.14 -6.62 -12.98
CA SER A 177 2.00 -7.15 -11.92
C SER A 177 3.47 -6.89 -12.25
N PRO A 178 4.26 -6.36 -11.31
CA PRO A 178 5.69 -6.18 -11.52
C PRO A 178 6.37 -7.50 -11.88
N VAL A 179 7.29 -7.44 -12.84
CA VAL A 179 8.12 -8.59 -13.20
C VAL A 179 9.07 -8.88 -12.03
N SER A 180 8.89 -10.03 -11.36
CA SER A 180 9.79 -10.48 -10.28
C SER A 180 11.19 -10.70 -10.85
N ARG A 181 12.19 -10.07 -10.28
CA ARG A 181 13.62 -10.30 -10.57
C ARG A 181 14.27 -11.08 -9.44
#